data_d46a7ef6bea22bc8fadd2569a1bddeee
#
_entry.id   d46a7ef6bea22bc8fadd2569a1bddeee
#
_cell.length_a   1.000
_cell.length_b   1.000
_cell.length_c   1.000
_cell.angle_alpha   90.00
_cell.angle_beta   90.00
_cell.angle_gamma   90.00
#
_symmetry.space_group_name_H-M   'P 1'
#
loop_
_entity.id
_entity.type
_entity.pdbx_description
1 polymer ?
#
loop_
_entity_poly.entity_id
_entity_poly.type
_entity_poly.pdbx_seq_one_letter_code
_entity_poly.pdbx_strand_id
1 'polypeptide(L)'
;MTEQLSEERRQQVLDLCRDLIRIRSYSGEEDKVAQRLGEYCRQAGFDEVRTDEYGNLICIINGNRPGPTILSDGHMDTVPVQDPDSWKHDPFGAEIVDGIMYGRGTSDMKCALACMAAAAGFFAKDTGRDFAGRVAVAGIVHEECFEGVASRAVSRDLKPDLVVIGEASELKLKIGQRGRAEILLETYGVPAHSSNPEKGVNAAYSMCRAVERIHALAPSVHEFLGKGILELTDIKSLPYPGKSVVPEYCSATYDRRLLVGETKESVLAPIRKILEELHEEDPSFRGNVSYASGEETCYTGEKISAERFFPAWLLERDHPAVQSVMEGFRSHGYEPEITKYSFCTNGSHYCGEAGIPALGMGPSKENIAHTIDEYVSVDELFSAAQIYEWMMEAVLCETNKVS
;
A
#
# COMPACT_ATOMS: atom_id res chain seq x y z
N MET A 1 10.18 -19.25 26.73
CA MET A 1 9.17 -18.23 27.01
C MET A 1 9.73 -16.96 26.43
N THR A 2 9.15 -16.47 25.35
CA THR A 2 9.50 -15.18 24.75
C THR A 2 9.34 -14.09 25.80
N GLU A 3 10.34 -13.29 26.02
CA GLU A 3 10.31 -12.16 26.95
C GLU A 3 9.27 -11.17 26.41
N GLN A 4 8.14 -11.06 27.08
CA GLN A 4 7.06 -10.15 26.67
C GLN A 4 7.49 -8.71 26.94
N LEU A 5 7.03 -7.76 26.10
CA LEU A 5 7.22 -6.33 26.36
C LEU A 5 6.83 -5.97 27.80
N SER A 6 7.66 -5.17 28.47
CA SER A 6 7.34 -4.65 29.80
C SER A 6 6.05 -3.83 29.78
N GLU A 7 5.37 -3.73 30.91
CA GLU A 7 4.13 -2.95 31.02
C GLU A 7 4.33 -1.48 30.58
N GLU A 8 5.48 -0.90 30.92
CA GLU A 8 5.85 0.46 30.48
C GLU A 8 5.89 0.56 28.96
N ARG A 9 6.51 -0.40 28.26
CA ARG A 9 6.59 -0.42 26.78
C ARG A 9 5.22 -0.67 26.14
N ARG A 10 4.41 -1.54 26.71
CA ARG A 10 3.04 -1.77 26.28
C ARG A 10 2.23 -0.48 26.34
N GLN A 11 2.36 0.27 27.45
CA GLN A 11 1.68 1.55 27.60
C GLN A 11 2.17 2.57 26.58
N GLN A 12 3.48 2.64 26.30
CA GLN A 12 4.04 3.54 25.27
C GLN A 12 3.48 3.21 23.88
N VAL A 13 3.40 1.94 23.49
CA VAL A 13 2.79 1.50 22.23
C VAL A 13 1.33 1.93 22.15
N LEU A 14 0.54 1.65 23.20
CA LEU A 14 -0.88 2.01 23.23
C LEU A 14 -1.11 3.52 23.14
N ASP A 15 -0.33 4.30 23.89
CA ASP A 15 -0.49 5.76 23.90
C ASP A 15 -0.17 6.33 22.52
N LEU A 16 0.88 5.87 21.86
CA LEU A 16 1.22 6.31 20.52
C LEU A 16 0.14 5.89 19.51
N CYS A 17 -0.34 4.64 19.53
CA CYS A 17 -1.43 4.19 18.68
C CYS A 17 -2.67 5.08 18.86
N ARG A 18 -3.10 5.31 20.10
CA ARG A 18 -4.27 6.15 20.42
C ARG A 18 -4.09 7.58 19.93
N ASP A 19 -2.90 8.15 20.11
CA ASP A 19 -2.62 9.50 19.65
C ASP A 19 -2.73 9.63 18.14
N LEU A 20 -2.17 8.67 17.38
CA LEU A 20 -2.25 8.69 15.92
C LEU A 20 -3.69 8.47 15.41
N ILE A 21 -4.45 7.56 16.03
CA ILE A 21 -5.86 7.31 15.64
C ILE A 21 -6.75 8.55 15.90
N ARG A 22 -6.52 9.27 16.98
CA ARG A 22 -7.28 10.50 17.31
C ARG A 22 -7.04 11.67 16.36
N ILE A 23 -6.01 11.58 15.53
CA ILE A 23 -5.73 12.56 14.51
C ILE A 23 -6.35 12.09 13.21
N ARG A 24 -7.35 12.80 12.68
CA ARG A 24 -7.84 12.58 11.32
C ARG A 24 -6.74 12.94 10.32
N SER A 25 -6.47 12.04 9.38
CA SER A 25 -5.43 12.20 8.37
C SER A 25 -5.87 11.55 7.05
N TYR A 26 -6.79 12.15 6.34
CA TYR A 26 -7.10 11.74 4.98
C TYR A 26 -5.92 12.06 4.05
N SER A 27 -5.83 11.40 2.89
CA SER A 27 -4.77 11.69 1.93
C SER A 27 -4.70 13.18 1.61
N GLY A 28 -3.52 13.80 1.82
CA GLY A 28 -3.29 15.26 1.76
C GLY A 28 -3.50 16.02 3.08
N GLU A 29 -3.85 15.34 4.19
CA GLU A 29 -4.07 15.93 5.51
C GLU A 29 -3.19 15.26 6.60
N GLU A 30 -2.02 14.72 6.24
CA GLU A 30 -1.16 13.90 7.12
C GLU A 30 -0.27 14.72 8.07
N ASP A 31 -0.23 16.04 7.93
CA ASP A 31 0.67 16.96 8.65
C ASP A 31 0.72 16.74 10.16
N LYS A 32 -0.43 16.56 10.80
CA LYS A 32 -0.53 16.38 12.26
C LYS A 32 -0.06 15.00 12.71
N VAL A 33 -0.31 13.96 11.91
CA VAL A 33 0.22 12.61 12.18
C VAL A 33 1.72 12.63 12.05
N ALA A 34 2.27 13.23 10.99
CA ALA A 34 3.71 13.39 10.79
C ALA A 34 4.35 14.15 11.96
N GLN A 35 3.72 15.26 12.40
CA GLN A 35 4.19 16.00 13.56
C GLN A 35 4.21 15.15 14.83
N ARG A 36 3.08 14.49 15.17
CA ARG A 36 2.95 13.72 16.42
C ARG A 36 3.92 12.52 16.45
N LEU A 37 4.03 11.80 15.34
CA LEU A 37 4.96 10.67 15.22
C LEU A 37 6.41 11.15 15.30
N GLY A 38 6.74 12.27 14.62
CA GLY A 38 8.06 12.89 14.70
C GLY A 38 8.44 13.36 16.10
N GLU A 39 7.48 13.89 16.88
CA GLU A 39 7.68 14.23 18.29
C GLU A 39 8.03 13.01 19.13
N TYR A 40 7.31 11.90 18.91
CA TYR A 40 7.62 10.64 19.57
C TYR A 40 9.03 10.15 19.22
N CYS A 41 9.38 10.12 17.94
CA CYS A 41 10.71 9.67 17.49
C CYS A 41 11.84 10.51 18.10
N ARG A 42 11.69 11.85 18.19
CA ARG A 42 12.69 12.72 18.88
C ARG A 42 12.82 12.37 20.36
N GLN A 43 11.69 12.14 21.06
CA GLN A 43 11.69 11.75 22.48
C GLN A 43 12.28 10.36 22.69
N ALA A 44 12.07 9.44 21.75
CA ALA A 44 12.63 8.09 21.75
C ALA A 44 14.12 8.06 21.38
N GLY A 45 14.72 9.21 21.02
CA GLY A 45 16.17 9.36 20.79
C GLY A 45 16.60 9.00 19.36
N PHE A 46 15.76 9.18 18.36
CA PHE A 46 16.16 9.08 16.96
C PHE A 46 17.16 10.19 16.61
N ASP A 47 18.17 9.88 15.80
CA ASP A 47 19.24 10.81 15.41
C ASP A 47 18.76 11.85 14.41
N GLU A 48 17.90 11.43 13.47
CA GLU A 48 17.31 12.29 12.46
C GLU A 48 15.80 12.13 12.47
N VAL A 49 15.08 13.24 12.41
CA VAL A 49 13.61 13.30 12.26
C VAL A 49 13.30 14.48 11.35
N ARG A 50 12.92 14.20 10.13
CA ARG A 50 12.65 15.18 9.08
C ARG A 50 11.53 14.75 8.14
N THR A 51 11.02 15.67 7.34
CA THR A 51 10.12 15.40 6.23
C THR A 51 10.80 15.71 4.90
N ASP A 52 10.40 15.01 3.84
CA ASP A 52 10.80 15.32 2.48
C ASP A 52 9.84 16.33 1.81
N GLU A 53 10.05 16.58 0.52
CA GLU A 53 9.24 17.53 -0.27
C GLU A 53 7.76 17.16 -0.33
N TYR A 54 7.41 15.88 -0.35
CA TYR A 54 6.01 15.40 -0.35
C TYR A 54 5.37 15.41 1.03
N GLY A 55 6.20 15.47 2.08
CA GLY A 55 5.75 15.38 3.47
C GLY A 55 5.87 13.99 4.07
N ASN A 56 6.56 13.04 3.40
CA ASN A 56 6.91 11.78 4.05
C ASN A 56 7.77 12.06 5.28
N LEU A 57 7.40 11.50 6.41
CA LEU A 57 8.19 11.57 7.63
C LEU A 57 9.31 10.52 7.58
N ILE A 58 10.54 10.92 7.82
CA ILE A 58 11.72 10.05 7.84
C ILE A 58 12.41 10.18 9.20
N CYS A 59 12.50 9.06 9.92
CA CYS A 59 13.11 8.97 11.24
C CYS A 59 14.23 7.93 11.23
N ILE A 60 15.43 8.26 11.68
CA ILE A 60 16.61 7.39 11.57
C ILE A 60 17.30 7.22 12.92
N ILE A 61 17.70 5.97 13.24
CA ILE A 61 18.60 5.61 14.33
C ILE A 61 19.84 4.94 13.71
N ASN A 62 21.01 5.45 14.02
CA ASN A 62 22.28 4.88 13.57
C ASN A 62 22.85 3.92 14.62
N GLY A 63 23.33 2.78 14.15
CA GLY A 63 24.20 1.92 14.93
C GLY A 63 25.63 2.48 15.03
N ASN A 64 26.45 1.85 15.85
CA ASN A 64 27.84 2.27 16.07
C ASN A 64 28.82 1.74 15.01
N ARG A 65 28.39 0.92 14.06
CA ARG A 65 29.20 0.34 12.98
C ARG A 65 28.51 0.55 11.63
N PRO A 66 29.28 0.69 10.53
CA PRO A 66 28.74 0.66 9.18
C PRO A 66 28.02 -0.67 8.92
N GLY A 67 26.92 -0.61 8.17
CA GLY A 67 26.13 -1.80 7.84
C GLY A 67 24.88 -1.47 7.02
N PRO A 68 23.94 -2.41 6.91
CA PRO A 68 22.76 -2.25 6.10
C PRO A 68 21.74 -1.26 6.70
N THR A 69 20.83 -0.80 5.85
CA THR A 69 19.67 0.00 6.24
C THR A 69 18.41 -0.89 6.20
N ILE A 70 17.77 -1.09 7.34
CA ILE A 70 16.41 -1.62 7.40
C ILE A 70 15.42 -0.46 7.48
N LEU A 71 14.44 -0.45 6.59
CA LEU A 71 13.37 0.55 6.54
C LEU A 71 12.06 -0.08 6.97
N SER A 72 11.45 0.44 8.01
CA SER A 72 10.05 0.18 8.38
C SER A 72 9.18 1.21 7.67
N ASP A 73 8.34 0.74 6.75
CA ASP A 73 7.44 1.56 5.92
C ASP A 73 6.00 1.41 6.38
N GLY A 74 5.34 2.53 6.59
CA GLY A 74 3.93 2.59 6.87
C GLY A 74 3.34 3.93 6.46
N HIS A 75 2.08 3.96 6.03
CA HIS A 75 1.45 5.19 5.62
C HIS A 75 0.75 5.93 6.76
N MET A 76 0.63 7.24 6.61
CA MET A 76 0.03 8.15 7.59
C MET A 76 -1.40 8.55 7.22
N ASP A 77 -1.76 8.43 5.94
CA ASP A 77 -3.10 8.71 5.47
C ASP A 77 -4.07 7.55 5.75
N THR A 78 -5.34 7.83 5.63
CA THR A 78 -6.44 6.87 5.71
C THR A 78 -7.53 7.22 4.72
N VAL A 79 -8.30 6.22 4.28
CA VAL A 79 -9.54 6.49 3.53
C VAL A 79 -10.54 7.30 4.36
N PRO A 80 -11.39 8.11 3.71
CA PRO A 80 -12.41 8.89 4.42
C PRO A 80 -13.43 8.03 5.17
N VAL A 81 -13.92 8.57 6.27
CA VAL A 81 -15.12 8.08 6.96
C VAL A 81 -16.35 8.68 6.25
N GLN A 82 -16.99 7.89 5.38
CA GLN A 82 -18.09 8.37 4.54
C GLN A 82 -19.41 8.51 5.29
N ASP A 83 -19.67 7.64 6.26
CA ASP A 83 -20.92 7.58 7.04
C ASP A 83 -20.60 7.42 8.53
N PRO A 84 -20.28 8.51 9.24
CA PRO A 84 -19.94 8.47 10.66
C PRO A 84 -21.09 7.92 11.54
N ASP A 85 -22.36 8.15 11.14
CA ASP A 85 -23.52 7.73 11.91
C ASP A 85 -23.73 6.21 11.91
N SER A 86 -23.11 5.50 10.98
CA SER A 86 -23.09 4.02 10.93
C SER A 86 -22.06 3.38 11.85
N TRP A 87 -21.12 4.18 12.41
CA TRP A 87 -20.14 3.67 13.38
C TRP A 87 -20.74 3.56 14.77
N LYS A 88 -20.46 2.46 15.45
CA LYS A 88 -20.81 2.27 16.87
C LYS A 88 -19.81 2.91 17.82
N HIS A 89 -18.53 2.98 17.37
CA HIS A 89 -17.43 3.60 18.06
C HIS A 89 -16.98 4.83 17.28
N ASP A 90 -16.62 5.91 17.97
CA ASP A 90 -16.10 7.11 17.30
C ASP A 90 -14.88 6.72 16.44
N PRO A 91 -14.91 6.94 15.09
CA PRO A 91 -13.81 6.58 14.21
C PRO A 91 -12.47 7.23 14.55
N PHE A 92 -12.48 8.29 15.35
CA PHE A 92 -11.29 8.99 15.85
C PHE A 92 -11.20 8.99 17.38
N GLY A 93 -11.95 8.13 18.05
CA GLY A 93 -11.97 8.01 19.52
C GLY A 93 -10.81 7.20 20.09
N ALA A 94 -10.28 6.24 19.30
CA ALA A 94 -9.34 5.21 19.77
C ALA A 94 -9.83 4.51 21.04
N GLU A 95 -11.11 4.16 21.04
CA GLU A 95 -11.77 3.49 22.15
C GLU A 95 -11.27 2.04 22.25
N ILE A 96 -11.02 1.59 23.48
CA ILE A 96 -10.63 0.20 23.73
C ILE A 96 -11.75 -0.47 24.52
N VAL A 97 -12.33 -1.52 23.93
CA VAL A 97 -13.38 -2.34 24.56
C VAL A 97 -12.95 -3.80 24.47
N ASP A 98 -12.92 -4.49 25.60
CA ASP A 98 -12.56 -5.91 25.69
C ASP A 98 -11.25 -6.28 24.96
N GLY A 99 -10.22 -5.43 25.06
CA GLY A 99 -8.92 -5.65 24.43
C GLY A 99 -8.87 -5.37 22.92
N ILE A 100 -9.90 -4.74 22.38
CA ILE A 100 -9.99 -4.33 20.97
C ILE A 100 -9.98 -2.80 20.89
N MET A 101 -9.06 -2.22 20.11
CA MET A 101 -9.02 -0.79 19.82
C MET A 101 -9.78 -0.51 18.51
N TYR A 102 -10.76 0.39 18.57
CA TYR A 102 -11.59 0.79 17.44
C TYR A 102 -11.17 2.16 16.91
N GLY A 103 -11.25 2.32 15.58
CA GLY A 103 -11.03 3.60 14.91
C GLY A 103 -10.46 3.45 13.51
N ARG A 104 -10.65 4.46 12.67
CA ARG A 104 -10.09 4.54 11.31
C ARG A 104 -8.56 4.63 11.37
N GLY A 105 -7.85 3.72 10.68
CA GLY A 105 -6.41 3.60 10.69
C GLY A 105 -5.86 2.65 11.76
N THR A 106 -6.74 1.95 12.52
CA THR A 106 -6.31 0.95 13.49
C THR A 106 -5.75 -0.29 12.80
N SER A 107 -6.40 -0.75 11.74
CA SER A 107 -5.96 -1.85 10.88
C SER A 107 -5.08 -1.36 9.74
N ASP A 108 -5.41 -0.20 9.16
CA ASP A 108 -4.83 0.33 7.92
C ASP A 108 -4.44 1.81 8.09
N MET A 109 -3.15 2.11 8.42
CA MET A 109 -2.22 1.22 9.13
C MET A 109 -1.46 1.97 10.22
N LYS A 110 -2.07 3.08 10.75
CA LYS A 110 -1.39 3.98 11.71
C LYS A 110 -0.93 3.27 13.00
N CYS A 111 -1.66 2.22 13.46
CA CYS A 111 -1.21 1.46 14.62
C CYS A 111 0.05 0.64 14.33
N ALA A 112 0.16 0.05 13.13
CA ALA A 112 1.39 -0.65 12.75
C ALA A 112 2.58 0.32 12.68
N LEU A 113 2.39 1.50 12.09
CA LEU A 113 3.42 2.55 12.04
C LEU A 113 3.85 3.00 13.44
N ALA A 114 2.90 3.13 14.39
CA ALA A 114 3.21 3.39 15.79
C ALA A 114 4.04 2.28 16.43
N CYS A 115 3.69 1.01 16.19
CA CYS A 115 4.45 -0.15 16.67
C CYS A 115 5.88 -0.18 16.10
N MET A 116 6.06 0.14 14.81
CA MET A 116 7.37 0.22 14.17
C MET A 116 8.26 1.29 14.79
N ALA A 117 7.72 2.47 15.02
CA ALA A 117 8.45 3.57 15.66
C ALA A 117 8.84 3.24 17.11
N ALA A 118 7.92 2.63 17.86
CA ALA A 118 8.19 2.19 19.23
C ALA A 118 9.27 1.11 19.27
N ALA A 119 9.14 0.08 18.43
CA ALA A 119 10.10 -1.02 18.33
C ALA A 119 11.51 -0.52 17.99
N ALA A 120 11.65 0.41 17.05
CA ALA A 120 12.95 0.99 16.70
C ALA A 120 13.60 1.71 17.90
N GLY A 121 12.83 2.46 18.69
CA GLY A 121 13.30 3.08 19.92
C GLY A 121 13.71 2.07 21.00
N PHE A 122 12.94 1.00 21.15
CA PHE A 122 13.23 -0.09 22.11
C PHE A 122 14.50 -0.84 21.70
N PHE A 123 14.58 -1.26 20.45
CA PHE A 123 15.76 -1.92 19.88
C PHE A 123 17.05 -1.12 20.10
N ALA A 124 17.03 0.18 19.81
CA ALA A 124 18.19 1.05 20.01
C ALA A 124 18.59 1.16 21.49
N LYS A 125 17.63 1.20 22.41
CA LYS A 125 17.84 1.26 23.84
C LYS A 125 18.42 -0.05 24.38
N ASP A 126 17.88 -1.19 23.96
CA ASP A 126 18.27 -2.52 24.45
C ASP A 126 19.65 -2.93 23.97
N THR A 127 19.98 -2.62 22.70
CA THR A 127 21.31 -2.86 22.15
C THR A 127 22.35 -1.85 22.62
N GLY A 128 21.95 -0.73 23.24
CA GLY A 128 22.84 0.40 23.48
C GLY A 128 23.44 0.94 22.18
N ARG A 129 22.73 0.74 21.04
CA ARG A 129 23.17 1.03 19.66
C ARG A 129 24.36 0.18 19.16
N ASP A 130 24.66 -0.92 19.84
CA ASP A 130 25.71 -1.85 19.40
C ASP A 130 25.19 -2.78 18.29
N PHE A 131 24.94 -2.18 17.13
CA PHE A 131 24.54 -2.87 15.90
C PHE A 131 25.20 -2.24 14.67
N ALA A 132 25.18 -2.96 13.55
CA ALA A 132 25.73 -2.49 12.28
C ALA A 132 24.63 -1.84 11.43
N GLY A 133 24.94 -0.69 10.79
CA GLY A 133 24.00 -0.02 9.90
C GLY A 133 23.02 0.90 10.62
N ARG A 134 21.78 0.96 10.14
CA ARG A 134 20.76 1.87 10.67
C ARG A 134 19.36 1.33 10.55
N VAL A 135 18.50 1.75 11.46
CA VAL A 135 17.04 1.59 11.41
C VAL A 135 16.43 2.89 10.90
N ALA A 136 15.61 2.81 9.89
CA ALA A 136 14.79 3.92 9.43
C ALA A 136 13.30 3.56 9.59
N VAL A 137 12.49 4.55 9.98
CA VAL A 137 11.03 4.46 10.01
C VAL A 137 10.51 5.56 9.10
N ALA A 138 9.68 5.22 8.12
CA ALA A 138 9.05 6.17 7.22
C ALA A 138 7.54 6.17 7.38
N GLY A 139 6.98 7.36 7.63
CA GLY A 139 5.55 7.63 7.51
C GLY A 139 5.27 8.19 6.12
N ILE A 140 4.60 7.42 5.27
CA ILE A 140 4.35 7.74 3.87
C ILE A 140 3.04 8.51 3.73
N VAL A 141 3.00 9.45 2.78
CA VAL A 141 1.80 10.21 2.41
C VAL A 141 1.16 9.61 1.16
N HIS A 142 -0.17 9.82 1.00
CA HIS A 142 -0.93 9.44 -0.19
C HIS A 142 -0.81 7.96 -0.62
N GLU A 143 -0.60 7.05 0.31
CA GLU A 143 -0.55 5.61 -0.04
C GLU A 143 -1.89 5.14 -0.60
N GLU A 144 -2.98 5.50 0.05
CA GLU A 144 -4.35 5.12 -0.30
C GLU A 144 -4.80 5.58 -1.71
N CYS A 145 -4.09 6.58 -2.26
CA CYS A 145 -4.32 7.10 -3.60
C CYS A 145 -3.30 6.61 -4.61
N PHE A 146 -2.04 6.39 -4.17
CA PHE A 146 -0.88 6.15 -5.05
C PHE A 146 0.12 5.19 -4.41
N GLU A 147 -0.19 3.92 -4.36
CA GLU A 147 0.62 2.87 -3.74
C GLU A 147 2.08 2.91 -4.21
N GLY A 148 3.00 3.33 -3.35
CA GLY A 148 4.44 3.38 -3.59
C GLY A 148 4.96 4.62 -4.31
N VAL A 149 4.12 5.55 -4.80
CA VAL A 149 4.61 6.72 -5.55
C VAL A 149 5.40 7.67 -4.65
N ALA A 150 4.89 8.02 -3.47
CA ALA A 150 5.61 8.85 -2.50
C ALA A 150 6.85 8.15 -1.96
N SER A 151 6.83 6.83 -1.83
CA SER A 151 7.94 6.00 -1.38
C SER A 151 9.17 6.06 -2.31
N ARG A 152 9.01 6.50 -3.57
CA ARG A 152 10.13 6.71 -4.50
C ARG A 152 11.12 7.76 -4.01
N ALA A 153 10.64 8.81 -3.32
CA ALA A 153 11.51 9.81 -2.71
C ALA A 153 12.30 9.22 -1.55
N VAL A 154 11.63 8.47 -0.68
CA VAL A 154 12.23 7.81 0.48
C VAL A 154 13.30 6.80 0.07
N SER A 155 13.01 5.94 -0.93
CA SER A 155 13.98 4.94 -1.39
C SER A 155 15.22 5.55 -2.04
N ARG A 156 15.07 6.65 -2.79
CA ARG A 156 16.22 7.39 -3.38
C ARG A 156 17.13 8.00 -2.33
N ASP A 157 16.55 8.51 -1.27
CA ASP A 157 17.24 9.16 -0.17
C ASP A 157 17.92 8.14 0.74
N LEU A 158 17.19 7.15 1.23
CA LEU A 158 17.67 6.19 2.22
C LEU A 158 18.46 5.02 1.62
N LYS A 159 18.15 4.60 0.40
CA LYS A 159 18.72 3.40 -0.26
C LYS A 159 18.68 2.19 0.66
N PRO A 160 17.50 1.76 1.11
CA PRO A 160 17.39 0.66 2.05
C PRO A 160 17.83 -0.67 1.43
N ASP A 161 18.42 -1.54 2.26
CA ASP A 161 18.80 -2.91 1.88
C ASP A 161 17.65 -3.90 2.09
N LEU A 162 16.73 -3.58 3.02
CA LEU A 162 15.50 -4.31 3.30
C LEU A 162 14.41 -3.34 3.73
N VAL A 163 13.20 -3.56 3.22
CA VAL A 163 11.98 -2.83 3.63
C VAL A 163 11.02 -3.78 4.35
N VAL A 164 10.46 -3.32 5.45
CA VAL A 164 9.37 -3.99 6.17
C VAL A 164 8.11 -3.15 6.01
N ILE A 165 7.11 -3.70 5.33
CA ILE A 165 5.80 -3.06 5.12
C ILE A 165 4.88 -3.46 6.28
N GLY A 166 4.35 -2.48 7.00
CA GLY A 166 3.55 -2.71 8.21
C GLY A 166 2.07 -3.00 8.00
N GLU A 167 1.64 -3.22 6.78
CA GLU A 167 0.25 -3.52 6.42
C GLU A 167 -0.31 -4.75 7.13
N ALA A 168 -1.64 -4.76 7.32
CA ALA A 168 -2.35 -5.83 8.00
C ALA A 168 -2.02 -7.22 7.43
N SER A 169 -1.52 -8.11 8.26
CA SER A 169 -1.07 -9.43 7.82
C SER A 169 -1.43 -10.58 8.78
N GLU A 170 -2.15 -10.30 9.87
CA GLU A 170 -2.37 -11.24 10.97
C GLU A 170 -1.04 -11.73 11.57
N LEU A 171 0.00 -10.89 11.58
CA LEU A 171 1.37 -11.22 11.98
C LEU A 171 1.98 -12.37 11.16
N LYS A 172 1.47 -12.64 9.94
CA LYS A 172 2.04 -13.57 8.97
C LYS A 172 3.08 -12.86 8.12
N LEU A 173 4.16 -13.56 7.77
CA LEU A 173 5.20 -12.98 6.92
C LEU A 173 4.75 -12.98 5.45
N LYS A 174 4.56 -11.80 4.90
CA LYS A 174 4.22 -11.60 3.49
C LYS A 174 5.51 -11.46 2.68
N ILE A 175 5.66 -12.30 1.67
CA ILE A 175 6.83 -12.27 0.75
C ILE A 175 6.46 -11.85 -0.67
N GLY A 176 5.24 -11.36 -0.88
CA GLY A 176 4.76 -10.93 -2.18
C GLY A 176 3.36 -10.34 -2.13
N GLN A 177 2.98 -9.71 -3.23
CA GLN A 177 1.63 -9.19 -3.46
C GLN A 177 1.29 -9.17 -4.94
N ARG A 178 -0.02 -9.13 -5.26
CA ARG A 178 -0.48 -8.73 -6.57
C ARG A 178 -0.30 -7.22 -6.74
N GLY A 179 0.08 -6.80 -7.95
CA GLY A 179 0.06 -5.38 -8.28
C GLY A 179 -1.36 -4.91 -8.62
N ARG A 180 -1.49 -3.61 -8.87
CA ARG A 180 -2.73 -2.96 -9.28
C ARG A 180 -2.49 -2.05 -10.48
N ALA A 181 -3.44 -2.03 -11.40
CA ALA A 181 -3.49 -0.99 -12.42
C ALA A 181 -4.93 -0.55 -12.65
N GLU A 182 -5.10 0.70 -13.02
CA GLU A 182 -6.37 1.24 -13.47
C GLU A 182 -6.28 1.55 -14.96
N ILE A 183 -7.06 0.82 -15.78
CA ILE A 183 -7.04 0.92 -17.22
C ILE A 183 -8.19 1.80 -17.67
N LEU A 184 -7.90 2.81 -18.47
CA LEU A 184 -8.87 3.68 -19.12
C LEU A 184 -9.11 3.19 -20.55
N LEU A 185 -10.33 2.78 -20.84
CA LEU A 185 -10.81 2.47 -22.18
C LEU A 185 -11.67 3.61 -22.68
N GLU A 186 -11.44 4.05 -23.90
CA GLU A 186 -12.16 5.16 -24.53
C GLU A 186 -12.68 4.75 -25.88
N THR A 187 -13.88 5.19 -26.23
CA THR A 187 -14.44 5.06 -27.58
C THR A 187 -14.96 6.40 -28.06
N TYR A 188 -14.77 6.65 -29.36
CA TYR A 188 -15.10 7.90 -29.99
C TYR A 188 -16.15 7.68 -31.09
N GLY A 189 -17.11 8.57 -31.15
CA GLY A 189 -18.20 8.54 -32.10
C GLY A 189 -18.31 9.83 -32.91
N VAL A 190 -19.45 9.96 -33.60
CA VAL A 190 -19.84 11.17 -34.31
C VAL A 190 -21.23 11.58 -33.84
N PRO A 191 -21.39 12.78 -33.26
CA PRO A 191 -22.69 13.21 -32.74
C PRO A 191 -23.72 13.42 -33.85
N ALA A 192 -24.96 13.06 -33.54
CA ALA A 192 -26.12 13.31 -34.41
C ALA A 192 -27.37 13.47 -33.53
N HIS A 193 -28.43 14.03 -34.12
CA HIS A 193 -29.72 14.06 -33.47
C HIS A 193 -30.24 12.63 -33.32
N SER A 194 -30.75 12.24 -32.16
CA SER A 194 -31.19 10.86 -31.88
C SER A 194 -32.33 10.37 -32.77
N SER A 195 -33.05 11.26 -33.44
CA SER A 195 -34.07 10.92 -34.47
C SER A 195 -33.49 10.56 -35.84
N ASN A 196 -32.17 10.79 -36.08
CA ASN A 196 -31.44 10.44 -37.29
C ASN A 196 -30.11 9.79 -36.93
N PRO A 197 -30.14 8.66 -36.22
CA PRO A 197 -28.93 8.04 -35.67
C PRO A 197 -27.95 7.56 -36.75
N GLU A 198 -28.43 7.29 -37.94
CA GLU A 198 -27.65 6.87 -39.11
C GLU A 198 -26.66 7.93 -39.61
N LYS A 199 -26.81 9.20 -39.19
CA LYS A 199 -25.88 10.29 -39.48
C LYS A 199 -24.73 10.41 -38.52
N GLY A 200 -24.75 9.61 -37.44
CA GLY A 200 -23.76 9.60 -36.40
C GLY A 200 -23.09 8.24 -36.21
N VAL A 201 -22.14 8.20 -35.29
CA VAL A 201 -21.54 6.97 -34.76
C VAL A 201 -21.69 7.02 -33.26
N ASN A 202 -22.35 6.03 -32.70
CA ASN A 202 -22.65 6.00 -31.28
C ASN A 202 -21.48 5.39 -30.48
N ALA A 203 -20.76 6.24 -29.75
CA ALA A 203 -19.62 5.82 -28.91
C ALA A 203 -20.02 4.82 -27.82
N ALA A 204 -21.24 4.91 -27.28
CA ALA A 204 -21.70 3.97 -26.26
C ALA A 204 -21.92 2.56 -26.83
N TYR A 205 -22.41 2.42 -28.07
CA TYR A 205 -22.51 1.12 -28.73
C TYR A 205 -21.12 0.56 -29.06
N SER A 206 -20.19 1.40 -29.46
CA SER A 206 -18.79 1.01 -29.65
C SER A 206 -18.16 0.51 -28.35
N MET A 207 -18.43 1.18 -27.22
CA MET A 207 -17.98 0.75 -25.89
C MET A 207 -18.56 -0.60 -25.50
N CYS A 208 -19.87 -0.82 -25.70
CA CYS A 208 -20.50 -2.10 -25.39
C CYS A 208 -19.82 -3.28 -26.14
N ARG A 209 -19.49 -3.10 -27.44
CA ARG A 209 -18.80 -4.14 -28.23
C ARG A 209 -17.39 -4.41 -27.69
N ALA A 210 -16.66 -3.37 -27.31
CA ALA A 210 -15.32 -3.50 -26.74
C ALA A 210 -15.35 -4.21 -25.38
N VAL A 211 -16.25 -3.78 -24.48
CA VAL A 211 -16.42 -4.35 -23.13
C VAL A 211 -16.77 -5.84 -23.20
N GLU A 212 -17.69 -6.24 -24.11
CA GLU A 212 -18.08 -7.65 -24.29
C GLU A 212 -16.90 -8.53 -24.65
N ARG A 213 -16.03 -8.06 -25.58
CA ARG A 213 -14.81 -8.82 -25.97
C ARG A 213 -13.74 -8.83 -24.89
N ILE A 214 -13.56 -7.69 -24.20
CA ILE A 214 -12.59 -7.59 -23.10
C ILE A 214 -13.04 -8.49 -21.94
N HIS A 215 -14.33 -8.58 -21.64
CA HIS A 215 -14.86 -9.47 -20.61
C HIS A 215 -14.54 -10.97 -20.88
N ALA A 216 -14.35 -11.36 -22.12
CA ALA A 216 -13.95 -12.70 -22.49
C ALA A 216 -12.47 -13.00 -22.27
N LEU A 217 -11.63 -11.99 -21.98
CA LEU A 217 -10.23 -12.20 -21.64
C LEU A 217 -10.12 -12.91 -20.28
N ALA A 218 -9.24 -13.90 -20.24
CA ALA A 218 -8.92 -14.62 -19.01
C ALA A 218 -7.52 -14.22 -18.55
N PRO A 219 -7.38 -13.39 -17.48
CA PRO A 219 -6.08 -13.11 -16.90
C PRO A 219 -5.38 -14.37 -16.43
N SER A 220 -4.04 -14.36 -16.50
CA SER A 220 -3.21 -15.47 -16.05
C SER A 220 -3.38 -15.80 -14.57
N VAL A 221 -2.94 -16.99 -14.18
CA VAL A 221 -2.94 -17.46 -12.78
C VAL A 221 -1.51 -17.76 -12.37
N HIS A 222 -1.11 -17.27 -11.22
CA HIS A 222 0.17 -17.58 -10.60
C HIS A 222 -0.05 -18.53 -9.41
N GLU A 223 0.79 -19.55 -9.26
CA GLU A 223 0.64 -20.58 -8.22
C GLU A 223 0.54 -19.97 -6.80
N PHE A 224 1.43 -19.04 -6.47
CA PHE A 224 1.47 -18.42 -5.15
C PHE A 224 0.57 -17.18 -5.06
N LEU A 225 0.62 -16.25 -6.05
CA LEU A 225 -0.14 -14.99 -5.99
C LEU A 225 -1.64 -15.17 -6.32
N GLY A 226 -2.01 -16.29 -6.96
CA GLY A 226 -3.38 -16.56 -7.34
C GLY A 226 -3.75 -15.96 -8.70
N LYS A 227 -5.03 -15.71 -8.92
CA LYS A 227 -5.59 -15.25 -10.20
C LYS A 227 -5.39 -13.74 -10.38
N GLY A 228 -4.92 -13.33 -11.56
CA GLY A 228 -5.03 -11.94 -12.00
C GLY A 228 -6.52 -11.56 -12.20
N ILE A 229 -6.86 -10.28 -12.08
CA ILE A 229 -8.23 -9.78 -12.21
C ILE A 229 -8.23 -8.67 -13.27
N LEU A 230 -9.29 -8.63 -14.07
CA LEU A 230 -9.62 -7.53 -14.97
C LEU A 230 -11.13 -7.30 -14.83
N GLU A 231 -11.51 -6.27 -14.09
CA GLU A 231 -12.91 -6.01 -13.74
C GLU A 231 -13.33 -4.61 -14.17
N LEU A 232 -14.47 -4.51 -14.85
CA LEU A 232 -15.07 -3.23 -15.22
C LEU A 232 -15.64 -2.56 -13.99
N THR A 233 -15.16 -1.35 -13.66
CA THR A 233 -15.55 -0.62 -12.45
C THR A 233 -16.40 0.61 -12.72
N ASP A 234 -16.29 1.20 -13.91
CA ASP A 234 -17.08 2.37 -14.29
C ASP A 234 -17.29 2.44 -15.81
N ILE A 235 -18.40 3.02 -16.24
CA ILE A 235 -18.69 3.34 -17.64
C ILE A 235 -19.50 4.63 -17.73
N LYS A 236 -19.08 5.58 -18.58
CA LYS A 236 -19.70 6.89 -18.72
C LYS A 236 -19.67 7.38 -20.15
N SER A 237 -20.83 7.81 -20.67
CA SER A 237 -20.92 8.45 -21.99
C SER A 237 -21.06 9.96 -21.87
N LEU A 238 -20.63 10.67 -22.90
CA LEU A 238 -20.80 12.13 -23.05
C LEU A 238 -21.54 12.48 -24.33
N PRO A 239 -22.42 13.54 -24.31
CA PRO A 239 -22.78 14.34 -23.13
C PRO A 239 -23.60 13.56 -22.10
N TYR A 240 -23.50 13.93 -20.82
CA TYR A 240 -24.32 13.34 -19.77
C TYR A 240 -25.11 14.44 -19.05
N PRO A 241 -26.45 14.31 -18.92
CA PRO A 241 -27.32 13.34 -19.58
C PRO A 241 -27.42 13.57 -21.09
N GLY A 242 -27.71 12.53 -21.89
CA GLY A 242 -27.59 12.51 -23.35
C GLY A 242 -28.48 13.47 -24.15
N LYS A 243 -29.60 13.95 -23.62
CA LYS A 243 -30.48 14.99 -24.17
C LYS A 243 -30.76 14.89 -25.70
N SER A 244 -31.18 13.74 -26.19
CA SER A 244 -31.50 13.49 -27.62
C SER A 244 -30.30 13.62 -28.57
N VAL A 245 -29.09 13.39 -28.11
CA VAL A 245 -27.85 13.39 -28.92
C VAL A 245 -27.27 11.98 -28.93
N VAL A 246 -26.80 11.52 -30.09
CA VAL A 246 -25.97 10.32 -30.24
C VAL A 246 -24.65 10.60 -29.54
N PRO A 247 -24.20 9.80 -28.53
CA PRO A 247 -22.96 10.06 -27.80
C PRO A 247 -21.72 10.05 -28.70
N GLU A 248 -20.88 11.08 -28.58
CA GLU A 248 -19.63 11.20 -29.31
C GLU A 248 -18.42 10.65 -28.57
N TYR A 249 -18.57 10.37 -27.27
CA TYR A 249 -17.53 9.85 -26.42
C TYR A 249 -18.10 8.90 -25.37
N CYS A 250 -17.39 7.82 -25.10
CA CYS A 250 -17.67 6.95 -23.95
C CYS A 250 -16.34 6.45 -23.35
N SER A 251 -16.24 6.50 -22.04
CA SER A 251 -15.11 5.97 -21.29
C SER A 251 -15.55 4.85 -20.35
N ALA A 252 -14.64 3.94 -20.07
CA ALA A 252 -14.81 2.90 -19.07
C ALA A 252 -13.48 2.70 -18.32
N THR A 253 -13.55 2.37 -17.03
CA THR A 253 -12.40 2.04 -16.22
C THR A 253 -12.42 0.58 -15.80
N TYR A 254 -11.23 -0.02 -15.76
CA TYR A 254 -11.04 -1.38 -15.29
C TYR A 254 -10.04 -1.41 -14.14
N ASP A 255 -10.36 -2.08 -13.04
CA ASP A 255 -9.38 -2.50 -12.03
C ASP A 255 -8.66 -3.76 -12.52
N ARG A 256 -7.34 -3.70 -12.59
CA ARG A 256 -6.49 -4.80 -12.98
C ARG A 256 -5.60 -5.23 -11.81
N ARG A 257 -5.75 -6.48 -11.34
CA ARG A 257 -4.81 -7.07 -10.39
C ARG A 257 -3.73 -7.80 -11.15
N LEU A 258 -2.51 -7.24 -11.04
CA LEU A 258 -1.33 -7.68 -11.79
C LEU A 258 -0.65 -8.86 -11.12
N LEU A 259 0.05 -9.65 -11.93
CA LEU A 259 0.94 -10.73 -11.49
C LEU A 259 2.40 -10.36 -11.79
N VAL A 260 3.33 -11.04 -11.14
CA VAL A 260 4.76 -10.85 -11.40
C VAL A 260 5.10 -11.16 -12.86
N GLY A 261 5.99 -10.35 -13.44
CA GLY A 261 6.37 -10.44 -14.85
C GLY A 261 5.45 -9.70 -15.82
N GLU A 262 4.29 -9.22 -15.39
CA GLU A 262 3.43 -8.36 -16.21
C GLU A 262 4.02 -6.94 -16.29
N THR A 263 4.08 -6.41 -17.52
CA THR A 263 4.58 -5.07 -17.82
C THR A 263 3.44 -4.19 -18.33
N LYS A 264 3.66 -2.87 -18.34
CA LYS A 264 2.70 -1.92 -18.92
C LYS A 264 2.26 -2.33 -20.32
N GLU A 265 3.19 -2.80 -21.15
CA GLU A 265 2.87 -3.22 -22.51
C GLU A 265 2.11 -4.54 -22.57
N SER A 266 2.57 -5.56 -21.82
CA SER A 266 1.93 -6.89 -21.86
C SER A 266 0.49 -6.89 -21.37
N VAL A 267 0.14 -5.97 -20.47
CA VAL A 267 -1.22 -5.83 -19.90
C VAL A 267 -2.17 -5.17 -20.91
N LEU A 268 -1.74 -4.13 -21.62
CA LEU A 268 -2.58 -3.44 -22.60
C LEU A 268 -2.65 -4.13 -23.97
N ALA A 269 -1.64 -4.93 -24.35
CA ALA A 269 -1.56 -5.54 -25.68
C ALA A 269 -2.80 -6.38 -26.08
N PRO A 270 -3.38 -7.23 -25.20
CA PRO A 270 -4.60 -7.96 -25.54
C PRO A 270 -5.81 -7.06 -25.81
N ILE A 271 -5.92 -5.94 -25.06
CA ILE A 271 -7.01 -4.98 -25.22
C ILE A 271 -6.82 -4.20 -26.52
N ARG A 272 -5.60 -3.73 -26.82
CA ARG A 272 -5.28 -3.05 -28.07
C ARG A 272 -5.63 -3.91 -29.30
N LYS A 273 -5.28 -5.19 -29.23
CA LYS A 273 -5.62 -6.14 -30.30
C LYS A 273 -7.14 -6.23 -30.53
N ILE A 274 -7.94 -6.27 -29.46
CA ILE A 274 -9.40 -6.26 -29.58
C ILE A 274 -9.89 -4.99 -30.25
N LEU A 275 -9.33 -3.84 -29.92
CA LEU A 275 -9.73 -2.56 -30.54
C LEU A 275 -9.35 -2.50 -32.02
N GLU A 276 -8.20 -3.03 -32.39
CA GLU A 276 -7.75 -3.18 -33.78
C GLU A 276 -8.70 -4.09 -34.59
N GLU A 277 -9.03 -5.27 -34.08
CA GLU A 277 -9.98 -6.20 -34.68
C GLU A 277 -11.37 -5.57 -34.87
N LEU A 278 -11.86 -4.82 -33.87
CA LEU A 278 -13.13 -4.10 -33.96
C LEU A 278 -13.10 -3.01 -35.06
N HIS A 279 -11.97 -2.33 -35.22
CA HIS A 279 -11.78 -1.34 -36.29
C HIS A 279 -11.70 -1.98 -37.67
N GLU A 280 -11.05 -3.14 -37.80
CA GLU A 280 -11.00 -3.90 -39.06
C GLU A 280 -12.39 -4.39 -39.49
N GLU A 281 -13.23 -4.83 -38.55
CA GLU A 281 -14.61 -5.25 -38.79
C GLU A 281 -15.53 -4.06 -39.14
N ASP A 282 -15.31 -2.93 -38.52
CA ASP A 282 -16.09 -1.70 -38.68
C ASP A 282 -15.18 -0.47 -38.69
N PRO A 283 -14.84 0.08 -39.86
CA PRO A 283 -13.96 1.25 -39.96
C PRO A 283 -14.50 2.52 -39.27
N SER A 284 -15.76 2.55 -38.86
CA SER A 284 -16.33 3.63 -38.06
C SER A 284 -15.99 3.50 -36.57
N PHE A 285 -15.59 2.31 -36.11
CA PHE A 285 -15.16 2.10 -34.73
C PHE A 285 -13.83 2.81 -34.47
N ARG A 286 -13.80 3.60 -33.39
CA ARG A 286 -12.57 4.20 -32.88
C ARG A 286 -12.50 4.00 -31.39
N GLY A 287 -11.41 3.39 -30.94
CA GLY A 287 -11.14 3.16 -29.53
C GLY A 287 -9.68 3.41 -29.17
N ASN A 288 -9.44 3.69 -27.92
CA ASN A 288 -8.11 3.85 -27.33
C ASN A 288 -8.07 3.18 -25.96
N VAL A 289 -6.90 2.69 -25.56
CA VAL A 289 -6.66 2.16 -24.23
C VAL A 289 -5.35 2.70 -23.68
N SER A 290 -5.40 3.16 -22.43
CA SER A 290 -4.25 3.70 -21.70
C SER A 290 -4.38 3.34 -20.21
N TYR A 291 -3.37 3.68 -19.42
CA TYR A 291 -3.53 3.70 -17.96
C TYR A 291 -4.16 5.01 -17.54
N ALA A 292 -5.03 4.96 -16.54
CA ALA A 292 -5.50 6.17 -15.89
C ALA A 292 -4.32 6.87 -15.21
N SER A 293 -4.39 8.19 -15.15
CA SER A 293 -3.43 9.02 -14.43
C SER A 293 -4.15 9.82 -13.35
N GLY A 294 -3.51 10.03 -12.23
CA GLY A 294 -3.99 10.86 -11.15
C GLY A 294 -2.97 11.92 -10.76
N GLU A 295 -3.46 13.02 -10.21
CA GLU A 295 -2.66 14.07 -9.58
C GLU A 295 -3.37 14.49 -8.29
N GLU A 296 -2.64 14.54 -7.19
CA GLU A 296 -3.12 14.99 -5.89
C GLU A 296 -2.15 16.05 -5.33
N THR A 297 -2.59 16.78 -4.33
CA THR A 297 -1.76 17.79 -3.67
C THR A 297 -1.44 17.33 -2.25
N CYS A 298 -0.17 17.17 -1.95
CA CYS A 298 0.31 16.84 -0.61
C CYS A 298 0.08 18.00 0.36
N TYR A 299 0.06 17.72 1.65
CA TYR A 299 -0.12 18.77 2.67
C TYR A 299 1.00 19.83 2.65
N THR A 300 2.15 19.56 2.05
CA THR A 300 3.25 20.50 1.83
C THR A 300 2.95 21.50 0.71
N GLY A 301 1.95 21.24 -0.12
CA GLY A 301 1.64 21.99 -1.33
C GLY A 301 2.28 21.43 -2.61
N GLU A 302 3.20 20.46 -2.48
CA GLU A 302 3.76 19.75 -3.64
C GLU A 302 2.72 18.84 -4.28
N LYS A 303 2.88 18.61 -5.59
CA LYS A 303 2.00 17.73 -6.36
C LYS A 303 2.62 16.35 -6.50
N ILE A 304 1.80 15.34 -6.22
CA ILE A 304 2.10 13.94 -6.51
C ILE A 304 1.26 13.48 -7.69
N SER A 305 1.87 12.90 -8.71
CA SER A 305 1.17 12.40 -9.88
C SER A 305 1.82 11.15 -10.44
N ALA A 306 0.99 10.23 -10.95
CA ALA A 306 1.47 9.02 -11.60
C ALA A 306 0.41 8.43 -12.52
N GLU A 307 0.86 7.64 -13.51
CA GLU A 307 0.00 6.62 -14.11
C GLU A 307 -0.30 5.55 -13.05
N ARG A 308 -1.54 5.11 -13.01
CA ARG A 308 -1.98 4.07 -12.08
C ARG A 308 -1.59 2.68 -12.57
N PHE A 309 -0.31 2.38 -12.42
CA PHE A 309 0.29 1.07 -12.68
C PHE A 309 1.32 0.78 -11.61
N PHE A 310 0.98 -0.12 -10.71
CA PHE A 310 1.74 -0.50 -9.52
C PHE A 310 2.08 -2.00 -9.64
N PRO A 311 3.31 -2.37 -9.99
CA PRO A 311 3.66 -3.75 -10.30
C PRO A 311 3.52 -4.70 -9.12
N ALA A 312 3.24 -5.96 -9.43
CA ALA A 312 3.33 -7.06 -8.47
C ALA A 312 4.78 -7.33 -8.11
N TRP A 313 4.99 -7.94 -6.95
CA TRP A 313 6.29 -8.44 -6.55
C TRP A 313 6.17 -9.77 -5.79
N LEU A 314 7.26 -10.52 -5.79
CA LEU A 314 7.38 -11.78 -5.07
C LEU A 314 8.86 -12.06 -4.80
N LEU A 315 9.21 -12.34 -3.56
CA LEU A 315 10.48 -12.94 -3.20
C LEU A 315 10.33 -14.46 -3.12
N GLU A 316 11.35 -15.18 -3.54
CA GLU A 316 11.39 -16.63 -3.34
C GLU A 316 11.57 -16.95 -1.84
N ARG A 317 11.07 -18.12 -1.42
CA ARG A 317 11.18 -18.52 -0.01
C ARG A 317 12.62 -18.64 0.48
N ASP A 318 13.55 -18.98 -0.40
CA ASP A 318 14.97 -19.09 -0.14
C ASP A 318 15.76 -17.78 -0.32
N HIS A 319 15.07 -16.69 -0.64
CA HIS A 319 15.69 -15.36 -0.73
C HIS A 319 16.40 -15.01 0.59
N PRO A 320 17.67 -14.48 0.54
CA PRO A 320 18.44 -14.20 1.76
C PRO A 320 17.70 -13.36 2.82
N ALA A 321 16.94 -12.35 2.41
CA ALA A 321 16.16 -11.52 3.33
C ALA A 321 15.07 -12.33 4.06
N VAL A 322 14.38 -13.24 3.34
CA VAL A 322 13.35 -14.10 3.93
C VAL A 322 14.00 -15.07 4.93
N GLN A 323 15.12 -15.69 4.54
CA GLN A 323 15.81 -16.65 5.39
C GLN A 323 16.41 -16.02 6.64
N SER A 324 17.01 -14.84 6.52
CA SER A 324 17.58 -14.10 7.66
C SER A 324 16.49 -13.77 8.70
N VAL A 325 15.36 -13.21 8.26
CA VAL A 325 14.25 -12.87 9.17
C VAL A 325 13.61 -14.14 9.78
N MET A 326 13.42 -15.20 9.01
CA MET A 326 12.88 -16.47 9.52
C MET A 326 13.82 -17.15 10.52
N GLU A 327 15.15 -17.05 10.33
CA GLU A 327 16.13 -17.54 11.29
C GLU A 327 16.07 -16.72 12.60
N GLY A 328 15.99 -15.39 12.49
CA GLY A 328 15.78 -14.51 13.63
C GLY A 328 14.50 -14.86 14.41
N PHE A 329 13.40 -15.08 13.74
CA PHE A 329 12.15 -15.49 14.39
C PHE A 329 12.29 -16.84 15.12
N ARG A 330 12.93 -17.83 14.51
CA ARG A 330 13.15 -19.14 15.14
C ARG A 330 14.01 -19.05 16.40
N SER A 331 14.99 -18.13 16.43
CA SER A 331 15.82 -17.94 17.64
C SER A 331 15.00 -17.46 18.84
N HIS A 332 13.87 -16.78 18.58
CA HIS A 332 12.90 -16.37 19.60
C HIS A 332 11.72 -17.34 19.77
N GLY A 333 11.75 -18.51 19.10
CA GLY A 333 10.70 -19.51 19.17
C GLY A 333 9.40 -19.11 18.46
N TYR A 334 9.51 -18.21 17.47
CA TYR A 334 8.40 -17.76 16.63
C TYR A 334 8.56 -18.29 15.19
N GLU A 335 7.48 -18.82 14.63
CA GLU A 335 7.48 -19.37 13.26
C GLU A 335 6.19 -18.96 12.53
N PRO A 336 6.17 -17.76 11.92
CA PRO A 336 4.99 -17.29 11.21
C PRO A 336 4.73 -18.07 9.93
N GLU A 337 3.46 -18.12 9.52
CA GLU A 337 3.09 -18.58 8.20
C GLU A 337 3.65 -17.61 7.14
N ILE A 338 4.31 -18.16 6.10
CA ILE A 338 4.74 -17.37 4.94
C ILE A 338 3.60 -17.33 3.91
N THR A 339 3.15 -16.10 3.59
CA THR A 339 2.02 -15.87 2.68
C THR A 339 2.22 -14.59 1.84
N LYS A 340 1.18 -14.05 1.27
CA LYS A 340 1.16 -12.87 0.39
C LYS A 340 0.06 -11.91 0.80
N TYR A 341 0.17 -10.65 0.40
CA TYR A 341 -0.94 -9.71 0.42
C TYR A 341 -1.92 -9.99 -0.74
N SER A 342 -3.20 -9.78 -0.50
CA SER A 342 -4.24 -9.86 -1.53
C SER A 342 -4.45 -8.53 -2.27
N PHE A 343 -3.94 -7.43 -1.72
CA PHE A 343 -4.03 -6.06 -2.21
C PHE A 343 -2.64 -5.49 -2.58
N CYS A 344 -2.59 -4.26 -3.06
CA CYS A 344 -1.37 -3.56 -3.42
C CYS A 344 -0.93 -2.65 -2.27
N THR A 345 0.36 -2.54 -2.03
CA THR A 345 0.98 -1.73 -0.99
C THR A 345 2.17 -0.96 -1.55
N ASN A 346 2.84 -0.13 -0.75
CA ASN A 346 4.10 0.52 -1.10
C ASN A 346 5.20 -0.47 -1.57
N GLY A 347 5.08 -1.75 -1.25
CA GLY A 347 5.96 -2.80 -1.75
C GLY A 347 6.01 -2.89 -3.28
N SER A 348 4.96 -2.39 -3.96
CA SER A 348 4.94 -2.24 -5.41
C SER A 348 6.11 -1.42 -5.92
N HIS A 349 6.42 -0.28 -5.26
CA HIS A 349 7.60 0.49 -5.61
C HIS A 349 8.89 -0.20 -5.14
N TYR A 350 9.01 -0.53 -3.85
CA TYR A 350 10.28 -1.02 -3.33
C TYR A 350 10.76 -2.28 -4.04
N CYS A 351 9.95 -3.34 -4.03
CA CYS A 351 10.33 -4.60 -4.63
C CYS A 351 9.97 -4.68 -6.13
N GLY A 352 8.78 -4.18 -6.50
CA GLY A 352 8.29 -4.29 -7.87
C GLY A 352 8.99 -3.38 -8.88
N GLU A 353 9.28 -2.12 -8.52
CA GLU A 353 9.93 -1.16 -9.42
C GLU A 353 11.45 -1.07 -9.17
N ALA A 354 11.86 -0.92 -7.90
CA ALA A 354 13.24 -0.62 -7.54
C ALA A 354 14.09 -1.87 -7.27
N GLY A 355 13.49 -3.06 -7.17
CA GLY A 355 14.20 -4.31 -6.89
C GLY A 355 14.80 -4.36 -5.47
N ILE A 356 14.32 -3.53 -4.55
CA ILE A 356 14.73 -3.53 -3.15
C ILE A 356 13.92 -4.60 -2.42
N PRO A 357 14.55 -5.58 -1.75
CA PRO A 357 13.81 -6.62 -1.03
C PRO A 357 12.80 -6.02 -0.05
N ALA A 358 11.54 -6.49 -0.11
CA ALA A 358 10.48 -6.08 0.79
C ALA A 358 9.82 -7.29 1.43
N LEU A 359 9.48 -7.18 2.71
CA LEU A 359 8.72 -8.15 3.50
C LEU A 359 7.53 -7.44 4.13
N GLY A 360 6.41 -8.11 4.23
CA GLY A 360 5.25 -7.56 4.90
C GLY A 360 5.01 -8.24 6.25
N MET A 361 4.73 -7.46 7.28
CA MET A 361 4.39 -7.95 8.61
C MET A 361 3.65 -6.85 9.37
N GLY A 362 2.41 -7.09 9.77
CA GLY A 362 1.66 -6.12 10.56
C GLY A 362 0.52 -6.77 11.35
N PRO A 363 0.03 -6.08 12.37
CA PRO A 363 -1.13 -6.51 13.13
C PRO A 363 -2.42 -6.41 12.30
N SER A 364 -3.52 -6.93 12.83
CA SER A 364 -4.85 -6.92 12.23
C SER A 364 -4.97 -7.73 10.93
N LYS A 365 -6.12 -7.65 10.29
CA LYS A 365 -6.54 -8.48 9.15
C LYS A 365 -6.82 -7.62 7.94
N GLU A 366 -6.43 -8.10 6.75
CA GLU A 366 -6.68 -7.41 5.47
C GLU A 366 -8.16 -7.05 5.23
N ASN A 367 -9.10 -7.89 5.70
CA ASN A 367 -10.53 -7.69 5.49
C ASN A 367 -11.18 -6.73 6.50
N ILE A 368 -10.44 -6.17 7.44
CA ILE A 368 -10.88 -5.15 8.40
C ILE A 368 -10.58 -3.74 7.87
N ALA A 369 -9.58 -3.60 6.99
CA ALA A 369 -9.26 -2.34 6.34
C ALA A 369 -10.49 -1.75 5.62
N HIS A 370 -10.66 -0.43 5.68
CA HIS A 370 -11.72 0.34 5.02
C HIS A 370 -13.16 0.03 5.49
N THR A 371 -13.34 -0.79 6.53
CA THR A 371 -14.68 -1.14 7.05
C THR A 371 -15.20 -0.11 8.07
N ILE A 372 -16.51 -0.19 8.34
CA ILE A 372 -17.14 0.48 9.49
C ILE A 372 -16.71 -0.26 10.76
N ASP A 373 -16.51 0.47 11.86
CA ASP A 373 -15.98 -0.07 13.11
C ASP A 373 -14.65 -0.83 12.92
N GLU A 374 -13.75 -0.27 12.08
CA GLU A 374 -12.40 -0.78 11.90
C GLU A 374 -11.70 -0.93 13.25
N TYR A 375 -10.96 -2.03 13.42
CA TYR A 375 -10.38 -2.37 14.71
C TYR A 375 -9.07 -3.14 14.61
N VAL A 376 -8.34 -3.19 15.74
CA VAL A 376 -7.18 -4.06 15.94
C VAL A 376 -7.17 -4.63 17.36
N SER A 377 -6.68 -5.83 17.53
CA SER A 377 -6.43 -6.41 18.86
C SER A 377 -5.24 -5.72 19.54
N VAL A 378 -5.41 -5.32 20.79
CA VAL A 378 -4.33 -4.73 21.59
C VAL A 378 -3.17 -5.70 21.77
N ASP A 379 -3.43 -6.99 21.94
CA ASP A 379 -2.38 -8.02 22.04
C ASP A 379 -1.59 -8.17 20.74
N GLU A 380 -2.24 -7.98 19.57
CA GLU A 380 -1.54 -7.98 18.29
C GLU A 380 -0.61 -6.77 18.14
N LEU A 381 -0.96 -5.60 18.71
CA LEU A 381 -0.07 -4.44 18.71
C LEU A 381 1.22 -4.71 19.50
N PHE A 382 1.10 -5.32 20.65
CA PHE A 382 2.27 -5.70 21.47
C PHE A 382 3.14 -6.74 20.77
N SER A 383 2.47 -7.71 20.15
CA SER A 383 3.16 -8.75 19.37
C SER A 383 3.87 -8.15 18.14
N ALA A 384 3.22 -7.22 17.45
CA ALA A 384 3.81 -6.54 16.29
C ALA A 384 5.07 -5.74 16.68
N ALA A 385 5.01 -4.95 17.77
CA ALA A 385 6.16 -4.21 18.24
C ALA A 385 7.34 -5.15 18.57
N GLN A 386 7.09 -6.27 19.26
CA GLN A 386 8.12 -7.27 19.56
C GLN A 386 8.69 -7.92 18.29
N ILE A 387 7.84 -8.25 17.33
CA ILE A 387 8.25 -8.87 16.07
C ILE A 387 9.13 -7.91 15.25
N TYR A 388 8.82 -6.62 15.23
CA TYR A 388 9.65 -5.63 14.57
C TYR A 388 11.04 -5.49 15.20
N GLU A 389 11.16 -5.59 16.54
CA GLU A 389 12.47 -5.66 17.20
C GLU A 389 13.27 -6.87 16.73
N TRP A 390 12.66 -8.06 16.66
CA TRP A 390 13.32 -9.28 16.17
C TRP A 390 13.76 -9.18 14.70
N MET A 391 12.97 -8.51 13.86
CA MET A 391 13.36 -8.27 12.47
C MET A 391 14.58 -7.35 12.37
N MET A 392 14.64 -6.31 13.20
CA MET A 392 15.81 -5.42 13.26
C MET A 392 17.05 -6.16 13.77
N GLU A 393 16.90 -6.97 14.82
CA GLU A 393 17.97 -7.81 15.36
C GLU A 393 18.51 -8.79 14.31
N ALA A 394 17.63 -9.48 13.58
CA ALA A 394 17.99 -10.46 12.55
C ALA A 394 18.80 -9.85 11.38
N VAL A 395 18.61 -8.56 11.12
CA VAL A 395 19.26 -7.87 9.98
C VAL A 395 20.52 -7.10 10.41
N LEU A 396 20.51 -6.50 11.61
CA LEU A 396 21.51 -5.53 12.03
C LEU A 396 22.49 -6.06 13.09
N CYS A 397 22.10 -7.10 13.84
CA CYS A 397 22.98 -7.72 14.80
C CYS A 397 23.68 -8.94 14.16
N GLU A 398 24.98 -9.03 14.33
CA GLU A 398 25.70 -10.25 13.96
C GLU A 398 25.17 -11.39 14.82
N THR A 399 24.47 -12.34 14.19
CA THR A 399 24.23 -13.62 14.84
C THR A 399 25.59 -14.22 15.13
N ASN A 400 25.98 -14.27 16.40
CA ASN A 400 27.13 -15.08 16.83
C ASN A 400 26.85 -16.50 16.32
N LYS A 401 27.42 -16.84 15.15
CA LYS A 401 27.49 -18.23 14.71
C LYS A 401 28.35 -18.93 15.76
N VAL A 402 27.69 -19.53 16.74
CA VAL A 402 28.34 -20.48 17.63
C VAL A 402 28.85 -21.59 16.71
N SER A 403 30.15 -21.54 16.49
CA SER A 403 30.95 -22.50 15.73
C SER A 403 30.90 -23.90 16.41
#